data_e4f147df7d7b58af6daa822f49355a53
#
_entry.id   e4f147df7d7b58af6daa822f49355a53
#
_cell.length_a   1.000
_cell.length_b   1.000
_cell.length_c   1.000
_cell.angle_alpha   90.00
_cell.angle_beta   90.00
_cell.angle_gamma   90.00
#
_symmetry.space_group_name_H-M   'P 1'
#
loop_
_entity.id
_entity.type
_entity.pdbx_description
1 polymer ?
#
loop_
_entity_poly.entity_id
_entity_poly.type
_entity_poly.pdbx_seq_one_letter_code
_entity_poly.pdbx_strand_id
1 'polypeptide(L)'
;MTADVEKPASLNDAAAIIARHSDTLSRQLHAMRQSLYPPEARKSLRTFTSREVADLVGIGESTVRQMAIDGEAVTPTQLDNGRKLYTLEQINAIRRHLAEKRPSQALKFLPGRREGDHMQVLAVANFKGGSAKTTTSIHLAHYLAFQGLRVLVVDLDPQASLTSMFGVQPEFDVPADKTLYPVIRYDDTVDIREVIVQSYFPGLDLVPGNLELMEFEHDTPRAIVEGRSRGDQMFFRRLQAALRSVDDEYDVVLIDAPPQLGYLTLSALYASTSIVVTIHPAMLDVASMNQFLAMTSDLLSVIERAGGKMRQDFFRYLLTRHNPHDLPQVNVATLLRTLFGEHVCVTPVLETTAIANAGLEKKSLYEIERGTMNRDTLRRALDAVDAANAEIFGLIKQAWGRS
;
A
#
# COMPACT_ATOMS: atom_id res chain seq x y z
N MET A 1 11.63 40.10 -45.53
CA MET A 1 11.71 40.16 -44.07
C MET A 1 10.33 40.56 -43.58
N THR A 2 9.50 39.62 -43.38
CA THR A 2 8.16 39.81 -42.76
C THR A 2 8.32 39.43 -41.30
N ALA A 3 8.23 40.44 -40.42
CA ALA A 3 8.22 40.24 -38.99
C ALA A 3 6.89 39.58 -38.60
N ASP A 4 6.96 38.37 -38.06
CA ASP A 4 5.83 37.76 -37.38
C ASP A 4 5.48 38.60 -36.15
N VAL A 5 4.42 39.32 -36.22
CA VAL A 5 3.84 40.01 -35.07
C VAL A 5 3.12 38.95 -34.25
N GLU A 6 3.73 38.48 -33.19
CA GLU A 6 3.05 37.70 -32.17
C GLU A 6 1.82 38.46 -31.70
N LYS A 7 0.62 37.94 -32.02
CA LYS A 7 -0.60 38.43 -31.43
C LYS A 7 -0.55 38.25 -29.92
N PRO A 8 -0.83 39.31 -29.12
CA PRO A 8 -0.92 39.13 -27.68
C PRO A 8 -2.04 38.10 -27.39
N ALA A 9 -1.71 37.04 -26.64
CA ALA A 9 -2.66 36.03 -26.21
C ALA A 9 -3.89 36.72 -25.59
N SER A 10 -5.09 36.45 -26.13
CA SER A 10 -6.31 37.04 -25.59
C SER A 10 -6.46 36.64 -24.14
N LEU A 11 -6.87 37.54 -23.26
CA LEU A 11 -7.11 37.31 -21.82
C LEU A 11 -8.06 36.13 -21.53
N ASN A 12 -8.71 35.58 -22.55
CA ASN A 12 -9.69 34.52 -22.51
C ASN A 12 -9.19 33.21 -23.20
N ASP A 13 -7.92 33.07 -23.53
CA ASP A 13 -7.37 31.84 -24.05
C ASP A 13 -7.31 30.78 -22.95
N ALA A 14 -8.06 29.71 -23.11
CA ALA A 14 -8.12 28.62 -22.12
C ALA A 14 -6.75 28.02 -21.78
N ALA A 15 -5.87 27.87 -22.77
CA ALA A 15 -4.51 27.37 -22.55
C ALA A 15 -3.70 28.34 -21.67
N ALA A 16 -3.78 29.64 -21.92
CA ALA A 16 -3.09 30.66 -21.11
C ALA A 16 -3.67 30.76 -19.68
N ILE A 17 -4.99 30.56 -19.52
CA ILE A 17 -5.65 30.53 -18.21
C ILE A 17 -5.18 29.30 -17.43
N ILE A 18 -5.21 28.12 -18.03
CA ILE A 18 -4.80 26.85 -17.42
C ILE A 18 -3.31 26.94 -17.00
N ALA A 19 -2.41 27.39 -17.88
CA ALA A 19 -1.00 27.54 -17.59
C ALA A 19 -0.78 28.46 -16.37
N ARG A 20 -1.44 29.62 -16.34
CA ARG A 20 -1.32 30.59 -15.22
C ARG A 20 -1.88 30.01 -13.90
N HIS A 21 -2.99 29.26 -13.95
CA HIS A 21 -3.54 28.60 -12.77
C HIS A 21 -2.62 27.49 -12.29
N SER A 22 -2.04 26.70 -13.20
CA SER A 22 -1.04 25.67 -12.90
C SER A 22 0.18 26.26 -12.21
N ASP A 23 0.77 27.32 -12.77
CA ASP A 23 1.94 28.00 -12.18
C ASP A 23 1.61 28.61 -10.79
N THR A 24 0.42 29.15 -10.63
CA THR A 24 0.01 29.75 -9.36
C THR A 24 -0.18 28.66 -8.31
N LEU A 25 -0.85 27.58 -8.66
CA LEU A 25 -1.06 26.44 -7.77
C LEU A 25 0.27 25.77 -7.41
N SER A 26 1.16 25.54 -8.37
CA SER A 26 2.49 24.98 -8.16
C SER A 26 3.32 25.81 -7.18
N ARG A 27 3.33 27.14 -7.33
CA ARG A 27 4.02 28.03 -6.39
C ARG A 27 3.44 27.96 -4.98
N GLN A 28 2.12 27.92 -4.84
CA GLN A 28 1.46 27.82 -3.54
C GLN A 28 1.71 26.47 -2.88
N LEU A 29 1.61 25.38 -3.64
CA LEU A 29 1.93 24.04 -3.16
C LEU A 29 3.41 23.93 -2.73
N HIS A 30 4.34 24.54 -3.50
CA HIS A 30 5.73 24.59 -3.14
C HIS A 30 5.97 25.35 -1.83
N ALA A 31 5.33 26.53 -1.64
CA ALA A 31 5.42 27.29 -0.41
C ALA A 31 4.83 26.57 0.80
N MET A 32 3.67 25.92 0.62
CA MET A 32 3.06 25.06 1.66
C MET A 32 3.96 23.87 2.02
N ARG A 33 4.58 23.26 1.02
CA ARG A 33 5.54 22.15 1.23
C ARG A 33 6.73 22.58 2.07
N GLN A 34 7.37 23.68 1.73
CA GLN A 34 8.51 24.22 2.50
C GLN A 34 8.12 24.53 3.96
N SER A 35 6.88 24.92 4.21
CA SER A 35 6.37 25.20 5.55
C SER A 35 5.99 23.95 6.33
N LEU A 36 5.32 22.98 5.70
CA LEU A 36 4.78 21.79 6.35
C LEU A 36 5.74 20.60 6.31
N TYR A 37 6.59 20.54 5.27
CA TYR A 37 7.54 19.44 5.02
C TYR A 37 8.85 20.04 4.49
N PRO A 38 9.68 20.66 5.36
CA PRO A 38 10.98 21.16 4.93
C PRO A 38 11.79 20.01 4.31
N PRO A 39 12.66 20.27 3.31
CA PRO A 39 13.41 19.25 2.57
C PRO A 39 14.25 18.30 3.46
N GLU A 40 14.55 18.73 4.67
CA GLU A 40 15.33 17.98 5.66
C GLU A 40 14.45 17.16 6.62
N ALA A 41 13.13 17.35 6.62
CA ALA A 41 12.22 16.63 7.48
C ALA A 41 11.95 15.23 6.93
N ARG A 42 12.81 14.28 7.30
CA ARG A 42 12.54 12.87 7.06
C ARG A 42 11.44 12.39 8.00
N LYS A 43 10.45 11.69 7.45
CA LYS A 43 9.50 10.96 8.28
C LYS A 43 10.23 10.00 9.21
N SER A 44 9.76 9.91 10.44
CA SER A 44 10.22 8.93 11.41
C SER A 44 9.04 8.26 12.08
N LEU A 45 9.16 6.97 12.36
CA LEU A 45 8.15 6.28 13.14
C LEU A 45 8.27 6.68 14.61
N ARG A 46 7.13 6.90 15.26
CA ARG A 46 7.08 7.16 16.70
C ARG A 46 7.66 6.01 17.53
N THR A 47 7.98 6.29 18.75
CA THR A 47 8.37 5.28 19.74
C THR A 47 7.16 4.72 20.49
N PHE A 48 7.36 3.56 21.15
CA PHE A 48 6.32 2.77 21.81
C PHE A 48 6.63 2.60 23.30
N THR A 49 5.60 2.65 24.13
CA THR A 49 5.70 2.38 25.56
C THR A 49 5.76 0.86 25.84
N SER A 50 6.22 0.45 27.02
CA SER A 50 6.25 -0.98 27.41
C SER A 50 4.88 -1.67 27.27
N ARG A 51 3.79 -0.94 27.52
CA ARG A 51 2.44 -1.47 27.32
C ARG A 51 2.12 -1.72 25.84
N GLU A 52 2.44 -0.76 24.95
CA GLU A 52 2.25 -0.94 23.53
C GLU A 52 3.10 -2.08 22.96
N VAL A 53 4.33 -2.22 23.45
CA VAL A 53 5.20 -3.38 23.12
C VAL A 53 4.53 -4.69 23.56
N ALA A 54 3.98 -4.73 24.76
CA ALA A 54 3.28 -5.90 25.29
C ALA A 54 2.08 -6.28 24.42
N ASP A 55 1.27 -5.29 24.04
CA ASP A 55 0.11 -5.46 23.16
C ASP A 55 0.53 -5.94 21.76
N LEU A 56 1.56 -5.32 21.16
CA LEU A 56 2.06 -5.67 19.81
C LEU A 56 2.71 -7.06 19.75
N VAL A 57 3.40 -7.49 20.82
CA VAL A 57 4.09 -8.80 20.87
C VAL A 57 3.18 -9.91 21.41
N GLY A 58 2.08 -9.54 22.06
CA GLY A 58 1.14 -10.49 22.68
C GLY A 58 1.69 -11.14 23.96
N ILE A 59 2.40 -10.36 24.81
CA ILE A 59 2.96 -10.80 26.10
C ILE A 59 2.53 -9.85 27.22
N GLY A 60 2.81 -10.23 28.48
CA GLY A 60 2.53 -9.36 29.63
C GLY A 60 3.46 -8.15 29.68
N GLU A 61 2.95 -6.97 30.06
CA GLU A 61 3.77 -5.76 30.26
C GLU A 61 4.88 -5.97 31.30
N SER A 62 4.61 -6.77 32.34
CA SER A 62 5.62 -7.15 33.36
C SER A 62 6.81 -7.89 32.72
N THR A 63 6.55 -8.76 31.74
CA THR A 63 7.60 -9.47 31.00
C THR A 63 8.47 -8.50 30.21
N VAL A 64 7.87 -7.53 29.50
CA VAL A 64 8.62 -6.49 28.77
C VAL A 64 9.50 -5.68 29.72
N ARG A 65 8.97 -5.29 30.88
CA ARG A 65 9.73 -4.54 31.90
C ARG A 65 10.87 -5.36 32.49
N GLN A 66 10.65 -6.65 32.77
CA GLN A 66 11.66 -7.55 33.31
C GLN A 66 12.80 -7.75 32.31
N MET A 67 12.50 -8.04 31.06
CA MET A 67 13.50 -8.17 29.99
C MET A 67 14.39 -6.92 29.86
N ALA A 68 13.79 -5.74 30.02
CA ALA A 68 14.54 -4.47 30.00
C ALA A 68 15.38 -4.21 31.26
N ILE A 69 15.06 -4.83 32.41
CA ILE A 69 15.87 -4.79 33.64
C ILE A 69 17.04 -5.77 33.51
N ASP A 70 16.77 -6.95 33.01
CA ASP A 70 17.76 -8.04 32.88
C ASP A 70 18.72 -7.82 31.71
N GLY A 71 18.49 -6.77 30.87
CA GLY A 71 19.29 -6.48 29.69
C GLY A 71 19.07 -7.49 28.57
N GLU A 72 17.96 -8.23 28.59
CA GLU A 72 17.61 -9.22 27.58
C GLU A 72 17.04 -8.55 26.32
N ALA A 73 17.47 -9.05 25.17
CA ALA A 73 17.07 -8.63 23.82
C ALA A 73 17.44 -7.19 23.43
N VAL A 74 17.04 -6.17 24.20
CA VAL A 74 17.23 -4.77 23.83
C VAL A 74 17.35 -3.85 25.06
N THR A 75 18.02 -2.72 24.89
CA THR A 75 18.06 -1.63 25.87
C THR A 75 17.15 -0.50 25.37
N PRO A 76 15.98 -0.25 26.00
CA PRO A 76 15.09 0.84 25.59
C PRO A 76 15.67 2.20 25.97
N THR A 77 15.23 3.25 25.30
CA THR A 77 15.50 4.62 25.72
C THR A 77 14.69 4.93 26.98
N GLN A 78 15.37 5.42 28.02
CA GLN A 78 14.72 5.84 29.26
C GLN A 78 14.61 7.37 29.30
N LEU A 79 13.40 7.87 29.51
CA LEU A 79 13.15 9.29 29.72
C LEU A 79 13.45 9.69 31.17
N ASP A 80 13.61 11.00 31.47
CA ASP A 80 13.90 11.54 32.77
C ASP A 80 12.86 11.15 33.85
N ASN A 81 11.63 10.92 33.44
CA ASN A 81 10.54 10.44 34.31
C ASN A 81 10.54 8.91 34.54
N GLY A 82 11.60 8.21 34.13
CA GLY A 82 11.74 6.75 34.27
C GLY A 82 10.96 5.92 33.23
N ARG A 83 10.23 6.55 32.30
CA ARG A 83 9.45 5.86 31.27
C ARG A 83 10.38 5.27 30.22
N LYS A 84 10.17 4.00 29.87
CA LYS A 84 10.91 3.31 28.82
C LYS A 84 10.18 3.43 27.48
N LEU A 85 10.92 3.77 26.42
CA LEU A 85 10.44 3.87 25.05
C LEU A 85 11.24 2.94 24.14
N TYR A 86 10.55 2.33 23.18
CA TYR A 86 11.07 1.34 22.27
C TYR A 86 10.85 1.78 20.83
N THR A 87 11.80 1.51 19.94
CA THR A 87 11.60 1.59 18.49
C THR A 87 10.99 0.28 17.97
N LEU A 88 10.47 0.29 16.74
CA LEU A 88 9.93 -0.93 16.12
C LEU A 88 11.02 -1.97 15.85
N GLU A 89 12.25 -1.55 15.53
CA GLU A 89 13.40 -2.47 15.43
C GLU A 89 13.65 -3.22 16.75
N GLN A 90 13.56 -2.49 17.87
CA GLN A 90 13.70 -3.10 19.20
C GLN A 90 12.55 -4.07 19.50
N ILE A 91 11.33 -3.74 19.10
CA ILE A 91 10.16 -4.64 19.20
C ILE A 91 10.40 -5.91 18.39
N ASN A 92 10.89 -5.78 17.16
CA ASN A 92 11.22 -6.92 16.31
C ASN A 92 12.39 -7.76 16.87
N ALA A 93 13.36 -7.14 17.54
CA ALA A 93 14.41 -7.87 18.26
C ALA A 93 13.84 -8.64 19.45
N ILE A 94 12.89 -8.06 20.20
CA ILE A 94 12.17 -8.78 21.28
C ILE A 94 11.41 -10.00 20.70
N ARG A 95 10.75 -9.85 19.55
CA ARG A 95 10.06 -10.96 18.87
C ARG A 95 11.02 -12.12 18.54
N ARG A 96 12.18 -11.81 17.94
CA ARG A 96 13.20 -12.82 17.61
C ARG A 96 13.70 -13.52 18.87
N HIS A 97 14.07 -12.77 19.89
CA HIS A 97 14.52 -13.32 21.17
C HIS A 97 13.48 -14.26 21.82
N LEU A 98 12.21 -13.89 21.79
CA LEU A 98 11.13 -14.73 22.33
C LEU A 98 10.89 -15.98 21.49
N ALA A 99 11.01 -15.89 20.16
CA ALA A 99 10.90 -17.03 19.27
C ALA A 99 12.03 -18.06 19.51
N GLU A 100 13.24 -17.59 19.74
CA GLU A 100 14.39 -18.42 20.10
C GLU A 100 14.23 -19.08 21.48
N LYS A 101 13.82 -18.29 22.49
CA LYS A 101 13.57 -18.82 23.85
C LYS A 101 12.37 -19.77 23.93
N ARG A 102 11.39 -19.65 23.03
CA ARG A 102 10.15 -20.43 23.04
C ARG A 102 9.85 -21.01 21.66
N PRO A 103 10.63 -22.01 21.19
CA PRO A 103 10.51 -22.56 19.84
C PRO A 103 9.10 -23.09 19.52
N SER A 104 8.41 -23.68 20.51
CA SER A 104 7.02 -24.14 20.35
C SER A 104 6.01 -23.04 20.10
N GLN A 105 6.35 -21.79 20.41
CA GLN A 105 5.52 -20.59 20.21
C GLN A 105 6.15 -19.63 19.18
N ALA A 106 7.17 -20.03 18.45
CA ALA A 106 7.89 -19.16 17.53
C ALA A 106 6.98 -18.46 16.53
N LEU A 107 5.97 -19.15 15.99
CA LEU A 107 4.97 -18.56 15.07
C LEU A 107 4.10 -17.47 15.69
N LYS A 108 3.92 -17.48 17.00
CA LYS A 108 3.21 -16.39 17.69
C LYS A 108 4.01 -15.09 17.63
N PHE A 109 5.32 -15.18 17.70
CA PHE A 109 6.21 -14.02 17.75
C PHE A 109 6.72 -13.60 16.37
N LEU A 110 6.96 -14.58 15.49
CA LEU A 110 7.41 -14.40 14.12
C LEU A 110 6.44 -15.10 13.17
N PRO A 111 5.30 -14.48 12.84
CA PRO A 111 4.27 -15.10 12.00
C PRO A 111 4.58 -15.05 10.50
N GLY A 112 5.74 -14.52 10.09
CA GLY A 112 6.19 -14.42 8.71
C GLY A 112 6.40 -15.75 8.01
N ARG A 113 6.85 -15.72 6.78
CA ARG A 113 7.12 -16.91 5.93
C ARG A 113 8.07 -17.89 6.58
N ARG A 114 7.89 -19.15 6.23
CA ARG A 114 8.80 -20.26 6.54
C ARG A 114 9.29 -20.89 5.25
N GLU A 115 10.25 -21.76 5.39
CA GLU A 115 10.70 -22.62 4.29
C GLU A 115 9.50 -23.40 3.70
N GLY A 116 9.34 -23.31 2.40
CA GLY A 116 8.20 -23.89 1.66
C GLY A 116 6.99 -22.98 1.48
N ASP A 117 6.89 -21.87 2.23
CA ASP A 117 5.84 -20.85 1.99
C ASP A 117 6.25 -19.97 0.80
N HIS A 118 5.32 -19.68 -0.10
CA HIS A 118 5.58 -18.71 -1.17
C HIS A 118 5.34 -17.27 -0.69
N MET A 119 6.04 -16.33 -1.31
CA MET A 119 5.80 -14.91 -1.07
C MET A 119 4.37 -14.54 -1.47
N GLN A 120 3.65 -13.87 -0.57
CA GLN A 120 2.33 -13.36 -0.89
C GLN A 120 2.44 -12.04 -1.64
N VAL A 121 1.87 -11.99 -2.84
CA VAL A 121 1.75 -10.76 -3.63
C VAL A 121 0.29 -10.37 -3.66
N LEU A 122 -0.06 -9.32 -2.93
CA LEU A 122 -1.42 -8.84 -2.76
C LEU A 122 -1.66 -7.57 -3.57
N ALA A 123 -2.52 -7.63 -4.59
CA ALA A 123 -2.98 -6.45 -5.29
C ALA A 123 -4.20 -5.84 -4.61
N VAL A 124 -4.11 -4.55 -4.28
CA VAL A 124 -5.24 -3.73 -3.83
C VAL A 124 -5.76 -2.96 -5.05
N ALA A 125 -6.91 -3.34 -5.54
CA ALA A 125 -7.42 -2.87 -6.83
C ALA A 125 -8.85 -2.32 -6.73
N ASN A 126 -9.15 -1.36 -7.55
CA ASN A 126 -10.48 -0.92 -7.98
C ASN A 126 -10.28 0.13 -9.07
N PHE A 127 -11.13 0.15 -10.08
CA PHE A 127 -11.04 1.15 -11.16
C PHE A 127 -11.63 2.51 -10.78
N LYS A 128 -12.36 2.63 -9.67
CA LYS A 128 -12.92 3.90 -9.22
C LYS A 128 -11.94 4.66 -8.34
N GLY A 129 -11.71 5.94 -8.67
CA GLY A 129 -11.02 6.86 -7.79
C GLY A 129 -11.78 7.06 -6.47
N GLY A 130 -11.09 7.21 -5.36
CA GLY A 130 -11.72 7.43 -4.04
C GLY A 130 -12.30 6.18 -3.36
N SER A 131 -12.06 4.98 -3.88
CA SER A 131 -12.45 3.71 -3.25
C SER A 131 -11.57 3.30 -2.07
N ALA A 132 -10.67 4.17 -1.63
CA ALA A 132 -9.72 3.97 -0.53
C ALA A 132 -8.65 2.88 -0.77
N LYS A 133 -8.24 2.59 -2.03
CA LYS A 133 -7.13 1.68 -2.35
C LYS A 133 -5.87 2.05 -1.58
N THR A 134 -5.30 3.21 -1.86
CA THR A 134 -4.07 3.72 -1.24
C THR A 134 -4.16 3.77 0.29
N THR A 135 -5.32 4.18 0.83
CA THR A 135 -5.56 4.17 2.28
C THR A 135 -5.52 2.74 2.83
N THR A 136 -6.10 1.79 2.13
CA THR A 136 -6.05 0.37 2.51
C THR A 136 -4.63 -0.17 2.42
N SER A 137 -3.92 0.12 1.31
CA SER A 137 -2.55 -0.32 1.07
C SER A 137 -1.60 0.14 2.17
N ILE A 138 -1.61 1.44 2.54
CA ILE A 138 -0.71 1.97 3.57
C ILE A 138 -1.01 1.40 4.96
N HIS A 139 -2.31 1.29 5.33
CA HIS A 139 -2.67 0.75 6.63
C HIS A 139 -2.35 -0.74 6.75
N LEU A 140 -2.62 -1.53 5.70
CA LEU A 140 -2.27 -2.95 5.67
C LEU A 140 -0.75 -3.15 5.71
N ALA A 141 0.03 -2.35 4.95
CA ALA A 141 1.49 -2.41 4.96
C ALA A 141 2.06 -2.18 6.37
N HIS A 142 1.62 -1.11 7.03
CA HIS A 142 2.04 -0.80 8.40
C HIS A 142 1.59 -1.87 9.40
N TYR A 143 0.37 -2.37 9.27
CA TYR A 143 -0.12 -3.46 10.13
C TYR A 143 0.75 -4.71 10.00
N LEU A 144 1.06 -5.15 8.78
CA LEU A 144 1.90 -6.33 8.53
C LEU A 144 3.33 -6.14 9.07
N ALA A 145 3.91 -4.96 8.89
CA ALA A 145 5.22 -4.63 9.45
C ALA A 145 5.19 -4.61 10.99
N PHE A 146 4.09 -4.17 11.62
CA PHE A 146 3.89 -4.30 13.07
C PHE A 146 3.76 -5.75 13.54
N GLN A 147 3.32 -6.66 12.68
CA GLN A 147 3.37 -8.10 12.99
C GLN A 147 4.79 -8.69 12.85
N GLY A 148 5.76 -7.90 12.40
CA GLY A 148 7.14 -8.32 12.23
C GLY A 148 7.43 -8.98 10.88
N LEU A 149 6.57 -8.80 9.88
CA LEU A 149 6.79 -9.25 8.51
C LEU A 149 7.74 -8.31 7.76
N ARG A 150 8.44 -8.87 6.77
CA ARG A 150 9.19 -8.10 5.76
C ARG A 150 8.25 -7.78 4.61
N VAL A 151 7.96 -6.51 4.41
CA VAL A 151 6.94 -6.05 3.47
C VAL A 151 7.57 -5.17 2.39
N LEU A 152 7.29 -5.45 1.13
CA LEU A 152 7.55 -4.55 0.02
C LEU A 152 6.24 -3.92 -0.43
N VAL A 153 6.22 -2.61 -0.58
CA VAL A 153 5.08 -1.90 -1.14
C VAL A 153 5.46 -1.38 -2.52
N VAL A 154 4.62 -1.63 -3.51
CA VAL A 154 4.79 -1.17 -4.89
C VAL A 154 3.67 -0.19 -5.21
N ASP A 155 4.04 1.07 -5.41
CA ASP A 155 3.10 2.10 -5.88
C ASP A 155 3.05 2.06 -7.41
N LEU A 156 1.98 1.48 -7.93
CA LEU A 156 1.78 1.33 -9.37
C LEU A 156 0.89 2.42 -9.97
N ASP A 157 0.37 3.32 -9.13
CA ASP A 157 -0.42 4.46 -9.60
C ASP A 157 0.53 5.59 -10.06
N PRO A 158 0.45 6.05 -11.32
CA PRO A 158 1.22 7.19 -11.79
C PRO A 158 1.01 8.48 -10.98
N GLN A 159 -0.12 8.59 -10.26
CA GLN A 159 -0.37 9.72 -9.33
C GLN A 159 0.48 9.63 -8.06
N ALA A 160 1.10 8.49 -7.78
CA ALA A 160 2.05 8.26 -6.69
C ALA A 160 1.55 8.70 -5.30
N SER A 161 0.25 8.49 -5.07
CA SER A 161 -0.38 8.86 -3.79
C SER A 161 0.19 8.06 -2.62
N LEU A 162 0.46 6.77 -2.82
CA LEU A 162 1.06 5.91 -1.81
C LEU A 162 2.50 6.35 -1.50
N THR A 163 3.30 6.63 -2.52
CA THR A 163 4.66 7.17 -2.42
C THR A 163 4.66 8.46 -1.58
N SER A 164 3.70 9.35 -1.84
CA SER A 164 3.53 10.58 -1.05
C SER A 164 3.19 10.30 0.42
N MET A 165 2.44 9.23 0.71
CA MET A 165 2.13 8.80 2.08
C MET A 165 3.37 8.30 2.83
N PHE A 166 4.39 7.81 2.14
CA PHE A 166 5.69 7.48 2.72
C PHE A 166 6.59 8.69 2.96
N GLY A 167 6.13 9.89 2.65
CA GLY A 167 6.91 11.13 2.83
C GLY A 167 7.90 11.39 1.68
N VAL A 168 7.88 10.58 0.64
CA VAL A 168 8.63 10.78 -0.61
C VAL A 168 7.81 11.68 -1.53
N GLN A 169 8.45 12.67 -2.15
CA GLN A 169 7.79 13.59 -3.08
C GLN A 169 8.07 13.13 -4.52
N PRO A 170 7.09 12.53 -5.22
CA PRO A 170 7.35 11.86 -6.50
C PRO A 170 8.04 12.75 -7.55
N GLU A 171 7.65 14.02 -7.62
CA GLU A 171 8.17 14.95 -8.64
C GLU A 171 9.58 15.46 -8.32
N PHE A 172 10.08 15.29 -7.08
CA PHE A 172 11.37 15.86 -6.65
C PHE A 172 12.34 14.80 -6.15
N ASP A 173 11.84 13.80 -5.42
CA ASP A 173 12.70 12.82 -4.75
C ASP A 173 12.84 11.52 -5.54
N VAL A 174 11.97 11.31 -6.57
CA VAL A 174 11.97 10.09 -7.37
C VAL A 174 12.42 10.39 -8.79
N PRO A 175 13.71 10.15 -9.12
CA PRO A 175 14.17 10.22 -10.50
C PRO A 175 13.43 9.22 -11.39
N ALA A 176 13.36 9.54 -12.66
CA ALA A 176 12.68 8.72 -13.68
C ALA A 176 13.18 7.26 -13.72
N ASP A 177 14.47 7.05 -13.44
CA ASP A 177 15.10 5.73 -13.39
C ASP A 177 14.95 5.00 -12.05
N LYS A 178 14.18 5.56 -11.09
CA LYS A 178 13.96 5.01 -9.74
C LYS A 178 12.50 4.64 -9.45
N THR A 179 11.72 4.41 -10.50
CA THR A 179 10.35 3.87 -10.42
C THR A 179 10.34 2.42 -10.89
N LEU A 180 9.15 1.80 -10.89
CA LEU A 180 9.00 0.46 -11.47
C LEU A 180 9.16 0.44 -13.00
N TYR A 181 8.96 1.58 -13.71
CA TYR A 181 8.98 1.60 -15.18
C TYR A 181 10.29 1.05 -15.77
N PRO A 182 11.50 1.46 -15.35
CA PRO A 182 12.75 0.87 -15.82
C PRO A 182 12.87 -0.64 -15.63
N VAL A 183 12.18 -1.21 -14.64
CA VAL A 183 12.20 -2.66 -14.36
C VAL A 183 11.32 -3.43 -15.35
N ILE A 184 10.18 -2.84 -15.74
CA ILE A 184 9.17 -3.52 -16.56
C ILE A 184 9.15 -3.08 -18.04
N ARG A 185 9.88 -2.02 -18.43
CA ARG A 185 9.97 -1.53 -19.80
C ARG A 185 10.56 -2.58 -20.76
N TYR A 186 10.45 -2.35 -22.07
CA TYR A 186 10.79 -3.36 -23.07
C TYR A 186 12.26 -3.40 -23.47
N ASP A 187 13.00 -2.35 -23.20
CA ASP A 187 14.41 -2.21 -23.54
C ASP A 187 15.18 -1.72 -22.30
N ASP A 188 16.45 -2.08 -22.17
CA ASP A 188 17.37 -1.62 -21.12
C ASP A 188 16.78 -1.75 -19.68
N THR A 189 16.26 -2.93 -19.37
CA THR A 189 15.67 -3.20 -18.04
C THR A 189 16.73 -3.22 -16.95
N VAL A 190 16.36 -2.76 -15.76
CA VAL A 190 17.18 -2.83 -14.55
C VAL A 190 16.61 -3.85 -13.55
N ASP A 191 17.42 -4.28 -12.59
CA ASP A 191 16.95 -5.13 -11.50
C ASP A 191 16.02 -4.33 -10.57
N ILE A 192 14.96 -4.97 -10.06
CA ILE A 192 14.01 -4.32 -9.15
C ILE A 192 14.70 -3.80 -7.88
N ARG A 193 15.79 -4.42 -7.44
CA ARG A 193 16.59 -3.98 -6.28
C ARG A 193 17.16 -2.58 -6.45
N GLU A 194 17.40 -2.13 -7.70
CA GLU A 194 17.93 -0.80 -7.99
C GLU A 194 16.91 0.33 -7.76
N VAL A 195 15.62 -0.03 -7.72
CA VAL A 195 14.52 0.92 -7.53
C VAL A 195 13.83 0.77 -6.16
N ILE A 196 14.14 -0.28 -5.39
CA ILE A 196 13.64 -0.43 -4.03
C ILE A 196 14.30 0.60 -3.12
N VAL A 197 13.49 1.34 -2.37
CA VAL A 197 13.90 2.35 -1.39
C VAL A 197 13.51 1.89 0.00
N GLN A 198 14.48 1.91 0.92
CA GLN A 198 14.19 1.66 2.33
C GLN A 198 13.34 2.79 2.90
N SER A 199 12.21 2.45 3.54
CA SER A 199 11.33 3.44 4.15
C SER A 199 11.77 3.79 5.58
N TYR A 200 11.13 4.82 6.15
CA TYR A 200 11.30 5.17 7.57
C TYR A 200 10.64 4.15 8.51
N PHE A 201 9.90 3.19 7.98
CA PHE A 201 9.14 2.21 8.75
C PHE A 201 9.91 0.87 8.74
N PRO A 202 10.45 0.40 9.87
CA PRO A 202 11.26 -0.80 9.93
C PRO A 202 10.53 -2.05 9.44
N GLY A 203 11.17 -2.79 8.55
CA GLY A 203 10.61 -3.99 7.93
C GLY A 203 9.71 -3.70 6.73
N LEU A 204 9.69 -2.46 6.25
CA LEU A 204 8.88 -2.02 5.14
C LEU A 204 9.70 -1.24 4.13
N ASP A 205 9.77 -1.73 2.89
CA ASP A 205 10.43 -1.07 1.77
C ASP A 205 9.41 -0.65 0.70
N LEU A 206 9.81 0.28 -0.16
CA LEU A 206 8.96 0.91 -1.16
C LEU A 206 9.60 0.85 -2.55
N VAL A 207 8.82 0.45 -3.55
CA VAL A 207 9.07 0.82 -4.95
C VAL A 207 8.19 2.03 -5.26
N PRO A 208 8.78 3.22 -5.43
CA PRO A 208 8.00 4.44 -5.58
C PRO A 208 7.31 4.53 -6.95
N GLY A 209 6.14 5.17 -6.96
CA GLY A 209 5.43 5.56 -8.18
C GLY A 209 5.85 6.96 -8.65
N ASN A 210 5.67 7.21 -9.93
CA ASN A 210 5.80 8.53 -10.58
C ASN A 210 5.04 8.52 -11.91
N LEU A 211 4.78 9.69 -12.49
CA LEU A 211 4.11 9.87 -13.78
C LEU A 211 4.75 9.05 -14.92
N GLU A 212 6.03 8.74 -14.82
CA GLU A 212 6.75 7.93 -15.80
C GLU A 212 6.19 6.51 -15.97
N LEU A 213 5.48 5.99 -14.98
CA LEU A 213 4.73 4.73 -15.13
C LEU A 213 3.72 4.77 -16.30
N MET A 214 3.27 5.97 -16.72
CA MET A 214 2.40 6.12 -17.89
C MET A 214 3.09 5.68 -19.19
N GLU A 215 4.41 5.73 -19.26
CA GLU A 215 5.16 5.27 -20.45
C GLU A 215 4.90 3.79 -20.73
N PHE A 216 4.69 2.98 -19.69
CA PHE A 216 4.33 1.57 -19.88
C PHE A 216 2.98 1.38 -20.57
N GLU A 217 2.00 2.24 -20.29
CA GLU A 217 0.69 2.22 -20.97
C GLU A 217 0.82 2.63 -22.44
N HIS A 218 1.76 3.54 -22.78
CA HIS A 218 2.01 3.98 -24.15
C HIS A 218 2.89 3.00 -24.94
N ASP A 219 3.91 2.43 -24.30
CA ASP A 219 4.85 1.52 -24.95
C ASP A 219 4.27 0.13 -25.21
N THR A 220 3.39 -0.35 -24.34
CA THR A 220 2.88 -1.72 -24.43
C THR A 220 2.13 -2.01 -25.73
N PRO A 221 1.19 -1.17 -26.23
CA PRO A 221 0.55 -1.39 -27.52
C PRO A 221 1.55 -1.46 -28.67
N ARG A 222 2.55 -0.58 -28.66
CA ARG A 222 3.61 -0.57 -29.67
C ARG A 222 4.46 -1.83 -29.62
N ALA A 223 4.88 -2.25 -28.42
CA ALA A 223 5.64 -3.48 -28.22
C ALA A 223 4.88 -4.74 -28.64
N ILE A 224 3.56 -4.76 -28.48
CA ILE A 224 2.69 -5.85 -28.97
C ILE A 224 2.72 -5.89 -30.51
N VAL A 225 2.53 -4.76 -31.17
CA VAL A 225 2.53 -4.67 -32.66
C VAL A 225 3.90 -5.03 -33.24
N GLU A 226 4.99 -4.54 -32.61
CA GLU A 226 6.38 -4.82 -33.01
C GLU A 226 6.84 -6.25 -32.64
N GLY A 227 6.02 -6.99 -31.92
CA GLY A 227 6.34 -8.37 -31.49
C GLY A 227 7.35 -8.50 -30.38
N ARG A 228 7.65 -7.40 -29.66
CA ARG A 228 8.54 -7.39 -28.48
C ARG A 228 7.84 -7.93 -27.22
N SER A 229 6.51 -7.93 -27.17
CA SER A 229 5.71 -8.51 -26.10
C SER A 229 5.24 -9.92 -26.46
N ARG A 230 6.14 -10.91 -26.39
CA ARG A 230 5.86 -12.32 -26.76
C ARG A 230 6.49 -13.29 -25.76
N GLY A 231 5.90 -14.48 -25.62
CA GLY A 231 6.42 -15.55 -24.75
C GLY A 231 6.58 -15.08 -23.30
N ASP A 232 7.78 -15.23 -22.75
CA ASP A 232 8.07 -14.78 -21.38
C ASP A 232 8.23 -13.26 -21.25
N GLN A 233 8.34 -12.54 -22.38
CA GLN A 233 8.40 -11.08 -22.44
C GLN A 233 7.00 -10.43 -22.59
N MET A 234 5.92 -11.19 -22.43
CA MET A 234 4.57 -10.63 -22.41
C MET A 234 4.43 -9.57 -21.31
N PHE A 235 3.73 -8.47 -21.62
CA PHE A 235 3.61 -7.33 -20.71
C PHE A 235 3.19 -7.72 -19.29
N PHE A 236 2.23 -8.62 -19.17
CA PHE A 236 1.70 -9.07 -17.88
C PHE A 236 2.66 -9.94 -17.06
N ARG A 237 3.69 -10.55 -17.69
CA ARG A 237 4.69 -11.38 -17.01
C ARG A 237 5.84 -10.58 -16.41
N ARG A 238 6.09 -9.37 -16.89
CA ARG A 238 7.25 -8.56 -16.54
C ARG A 238 7.28 -8.22 -15.05
N LEU A 239 6.17 -7.71 -14.50
CA LEU A 239 6.07 -7.43 -13.08
C LEU A 239 6.22 -8.71 -12.24
N GLN A 240 5.57 -9.81 -12.64
CA GLN A 240 5.71 -11.07 -11.93
C GLN A 240 7.16 -11.57 -11.92
N ALA A 241 7.88 -11.46 -13.03
CA ALA A 241 9.28 -11.85 -13.12
C ALA A 241 10.17 -10.99 -12.21
N ALA A 242 9.94 -9.68 -12.19
CA ALA A 242 10.64 -8.75 -11.30
C ALA A 242 10.41 -9.08 -9.83
N LEU A 243 9.16 -9.33 -9.41
CA LEU A 243 8.86 -9.66 -8.02
C LEU A 243 9.43 -11.03 -7.59
N ARG A 244 9.52 -11.99 -8.51
CA ARG A 244 10.16 -13.29 -8.24
C ARG A 244 11.65 -13.17 -7.93
N SER A 245 12.34 -12.16 -8.46
CA SER A 245 13.78 -12.00 -8.18
C SER A 245 14.09 -11.61 -6.73
N VAL A 246 13.09 -11.09 -6.00
CA VAL A 246 13.18 -10.70 -4.58
C VAL A 246 12.34 -11.60 -3.67
N ASP A 247 11.97 -12.80 -4.15
CA ASP A 247 11.09 -13.73 -3.42
C ASP A 247 11.64 -14.09 -2.03
N ASP A 248 12.94 -14.23 -1.86
CA ASP A 248 13.59 -14.58 -0.60
C ASP A 248 13.74 -13.39 0.38
N GLU A 249 13.54 -12.17 -0.09
CA GLU A 249 13.74 -10.95 0.69
C GLU A 249 12.49 -10.53 1.47
N TYR A 250 11.30 -10.81 0.93
CA TYR A 250 10.04 -10.34 1.50
C TYR A 250 9.08 -11.48 1.83
N ASP A 251 8.26 -11.26 2.84
CA ASP A 251 7.16 -12.16 3.20
C ASP A 251 5.89 -11.82 2.41
N VAL A 252 5.64 -10.52 2.24
CA VAL A 252 4.47 -9.98 1.54
C VAL A 252 4.88 -8.81 0.64
N VAL A 253 4.35 -8.80 -0.58
CA VAL A 253 4.38 -7.64 -1.47
C VAL A 253 2.97 -7.07 -1.57
N LEU A 254 2.80 -5.77 -1.36
CA LEU A 254 1.53 -5.05 -1.56
C LEU A 254 1.63 -4.18 -2.81
N ILE A 255 0.74 -4.36 -3.75
CA ILE A 255 0.66 -3.54 -4.96
C ILE A 255 -0.55 -2.61 -4.85
N ASP A 256 -0.32 -1.31 -4.81
CA ASP A 256 -1.37 -0.29 -4.94
C ASP A 256 -1.63 -0.04 -6.43
N ALA A 257 -2.72 -0.58 -6.94
CA ALA A 257 -3.02 -0.53 -8.38
C ALA A 257 -3.66 0.82 -8.77
N PRO A 258 -3.39 1.33 -9.99
CA PRO A 258 -4.02 2.55 -10.49
C PRO A 258 -5.54 2.41 -10.61
N PRO A 259 -6.29 3.53 -10.63
CA PRO A 259 -7.74 3.51 -10.78
C PRO A 259 -8.22 3.26 -12.23
N GLN A 260 -7.36 2.80 -13.10
CA GLN A 260 -7.65 2.53 -14.51
C GLN A 260 -7.43 1.05 -14.82
N LEU A 261 -8.26 0.49 -15.69
CA LEU A 261 -8.07 -0.87 -16.18
C LEU A 261 -7.16 -0.82 -17.42
N GLY A 262 -5.86 -0.60 -17.17
CA GLY A 262 -4.80 -0.56 -18.17
C GLY A 262 -3.83 -1.73 -18.05
N TYR A 263 -2.73 -1.67 -18.80
CA TYR A 263 -1.68 -2.70 -18.80
C TYR A 263 -0.99 -2.82 -17.43
N LEU A 264 -0.83 -1.72 -16.70
CA LEU A 264 -0.29 -1.73 -15.33
C LEU A 264 -1.21 -2.52 -14.39
N THR A 265 -2.52 -2.24 -14.41
CA THR A 265 -3.48 -2.98 -13.56
C THR A 265 -3.54 -4.45 -13.92
N LEU A 266 -3.54 -4.80 -15.21
CA LEU A 266 -3.50 -6.19 -15.66
C LEU A 266 -2.21 -6.90 -15.22
N SER A 267 -1.08 -6.21 -15.26
CA SER A 267 0.21 -6.72 -14.78
C SER A 267 0.18 -6.95 -13.27
N ALA A 268 -0.44 -6.04 -12.49
CA ALA A 268 -0.62 -6.20 -11.05
C ALA A 268 -1.49 -7.41 -10.72
N LEU A 269 -2.64 -7.55 -11.37
CA LEU A 269 -3.56 -8.68 -11.16
C LEU A 269 -2.91 -10.01 -11.54
N TYR A 270 -2.16 -10.05 -12.64
CA TYR A 270 -1.46 -11.26 -13.08
C TYR A 270 -0.30 -11.65 -12.14
N ALA A 271 0.45 -10.68 -11.63
CA ALA A 271 1.58 -10.90 -10.74
C ALA A 271 1.13 -11.33 -9.33
N SER A 272 -0.12 -11.01 -8.95
CA SER A 272 -0.60 -11.22 -7.58
C SER A 272 -0.99 -12.68 -7.31
N THR A 273 -0.66 -13.16 -6.10
CA THR A 273 -1.17 -14.42 -5.54
C THR A 273 -2.51 -14.21 -4.85
N SER A 274 -2.87 -12.98 -4.53
CA SER A 274 -4.10 -12.62 -3.84
C SER A 274 -4.59 -11.24 -4.26
N ILE A 275 -5.91 -11.04 -4.27
CA ILE A 275 -6.51 -9.78 -4.73
C ILE A 275 -7.52 -9.31 -3.70
N VAL A 276 -7.41 -8.03 -3.33
CA VAL A 276 -8.40 -7.31 -2.52
C VAL A 276 -8.99 -6.17 -3.35
N VAL A 277 -10.29 -6.22 -3.59
CA VAL A 277 -11.03 -5.16 -4.29
C VAL A 277 -11.73 -4.29 -3.25
N THR A 278 -11.33 -3.03 -3.13
CA THR A 278 -11.95 -2.07 -2.20
C THR A 278 -13.26 -1.54 -2.76
N ILE A 279 -14.33 -1.53 -1.98
CA ILE A 279 -15.67 -1.09 -2.41
C ILE A 279 -16.25 -0.12 -1.38
N HIS A 280 -16.59 1.08 -1.82
CA HIS A 280 -17.50 1.92 -1.04
C HIS A 280 -18.94 1.43 -1.27
N PRO A 281 -19.71 1.10 -0.22
CA PRO A 281 -21.04 0.50 -0.37
C PRO A 281 -22.12 1.54 -0.75
N ALA A 282 -21.87 2.27 -1.84
CA ALA A 282 -22.84 3.16 -2.47
C ALA A 282 -23.33 2.53 -3.79
N MET A 283 -24.63 2.71 -4.12
CA MET A 283 -25.24 2.06 -5.29
C MET A 283 -24.53 2.37 -6.61
N LEU A 284 -24.07 3.61 -6.80
CA LEU A 284 -23.31 4.02 -7.99
C LEU A 284 -21.95 3.31 -8.07
N ASP A 285 -21.35 2.99 -6.93
CA ASP A 285 -20.05 2.31 -6.89
C ASP A 285 -20.21 0.83 -7.25
N VAL A 286 -21.30 0.21 -6.79
CA VAL A 286 -21.64 -1.18 -7.12
C VAL A 286 -22.01 -1.34 -8.61
N ALA A 287 -22.78 -0.40 -9.17
CA ALA A 287 -23.10 -0.43 -10.60
C ALA A 287 -21.83 -0.33 -11.47
N SER A 288 -20.93 0.56 -11.09
CA SER A 288 -19.64 0.71 -11.76
C SER A 288 -18.75 -0.53 -11.56
N MET A 289 -18.80 -1.17 -10.38
CA MET A 289 -18.06 -2.42 -10.10
C MET A 289 -18.48 -3.55 -11.04
N ASN A 290 -19.77 -3.70 -11.32
CA ASN A 290 -20.24 -4.71 -12.27
C ASN A 290 -19.60 -4.57 -13.65
N GLN A 291 -19.51 -3.34 -14.16
CA GLN A 291 -18.82 -3.07 -15.42
C GLN A 291 -17.32 -3.39 -15.35
N PHE A 292 -16.67 -3.02 -14.23
CA PHE A 292 -15.26 -3.35 -14.02
C PHE A 292 -15.02 -4.86 -13.99
N LEU A 293 -15.82 -5.61 -13.25
CA LEU A 293 -15.68 -7.07 -13.17
C LEU A 293 -15.84 -7.73 -14.53
N ALA A 294 -16.83 -7.30 -15.33
CA ALA A 294 -17.04 -7.82 -16.66
C ALA A 294 -15.83 -7.55 -17.58
N MET A 295 -15.37 -6.30 -17.65
CA MET A 295 -14.20 -5.93 -18.45
C MET A 295 -12.92 -6.63 -17.98
N THR A 296 -12.71 -6.75 -16.67
CA THR A 296 -11.57 -7.47 -16.09
C THR A 296 -11.61 -8.94 -16.48
N SER A 297 -12.76 -9.59 -16.36
CA SER A 297 -12.96 -10.99 -16.74
C SER A 297 -12.61 -11.22 -18.21
N ASP A 298 -13.09 -10.35 -19.12
CA ASP A 298 -12.80 -10.45 -20.55
C ASP A 298 -11.30 -10.33 -20.82
N LEU A 299 -10.62 -9.36 -20.21
CA LEU A 299 -9.18 -9.14 -20.38
C LEU A 299 -8.34 -10.27 -19.79
N LEU A 300 -8.69 -10.78 -18.61
CA LEU A 300 -8.01 -11.93 -18.01
C LEU A 300 -8.19 -13.19 -18.87
N SER A 301 -9.36 -13.38 -19.48
CA SER A 301 -9.58 -14.48 -20.45
C SER A 301 -8.71 -14.37 -21.70
N VAL A 302 -8.35 -13.14 -22.12
CA VAL A 302 -7.37 -12.94 -23.20
C VAL A 302 -5.97 -13.33 -22.75
N ILE A 303 -5.59 -12.96 -21.53
CA ILE A 303 -4.29 -13.34 -20.94
C ILE A 303 -4.18 -14.87 -20.82
N GLU A 304 -5.23 -15.55 -20.36
CA GLU A 304 -5.24 -17.02 -20.28
C GLU A 304 -5.09 -17.69 -21.66
N ARG A 305 -5.80 -17.18 -22.67
CA ARG A 305 -5.63 -17.67 -24.06
C ARG A 305 -4.23 -17.42 -24.63
N ALA A 306 -3.54 -16.40 -24.16
CA ALA A 306 -2.14 -16.12 -24.49
C ALA A 306 -1.15 -16.97 -23.68
N GLY A 307 -1.62 -17.97 -22.90
CA GLY A 307 -0.81 -18.88 -22.11
C GLY A 307 -0.46 -18.37 -20.71
N GLY A 308 -1.10 -17.29 -20.27
CA GLY A 308 -1.05 -16.86 -18.86
C GLY A 308 -1.86 -17.83 -18.00
N LYS A 309 -1.29 -18.23 -16.85
CA LYS A 309 -2.02 -19.01 -15.84
C LYS A 309 -2.14 -18.15 -14.60
N MET A 310 -3.36 -17.88 -14.19
CA MET A 310 -3.65 -17.16 -12.96
C MET A 310 -4.21 -18.13 -11.93
N ARG A 311 -3.62 -18.11 -10.75
CA ARG A 311 -4.10 -18.88 -9.61
C ARG A 311 -3.89 -18.02 -8.38
N GLN A 312 -4.99 -17.54 -7.82
CA GLN A 312 -4.98 -16.77 -6.59
C GLN A 312 -5.29 -17.67 -5.41
N ASP A 313 -4.61 -17.42 -4.29
CA ASP A 313 -4.88 -18.08 -3.01
C ASP A 313 -6.21 -17.58 -2.43
N PHE A 314 -6.48 -16.26 -2.59
CA PHE A 314 -7.78 -15.70 -2.27
C PHE A 314 -8.11 -14.46 -3.12
N PHE A 315 -9.40 -14.22 -3.27
CA PHE A 315 -9.99 -13.01 -3.84
C PHE A 315 -11.05 -12.49 -2.88
N ARG A 316 -10.96 -11.21 -2.46
CA ARG A 316 -11.87 -10.64 -1.48
C ARG A 316 -12.32 -9.24 -1.88
N TYR A 317 -13.56 -8.94 -1.57
CA TYR A 317 -14.13 -7.60 -1.58
C TYR A 317 -14.03 -7.02 -0.16
N LEU A 318 -13.35 -5.88 -0.01
CA LEU A 318 -13.26 -5.15 1.24
C LEU A 318 -14.18 -3.93 1.18
N LEU A 319 -15.20 -3.90 2.04
CA LEU A 319 -16.04 -2.71 2.17
C LEU A 319 -15.26 -1.61 2.88
N THR A 320 -15.16 -0.46 2.24
CA THR A 320 -14.39 0.71 2.72
C THR A 320 -15.30 1.90 2.90
N ARG A 321 -14.92 2.85 3.78
CA ARG A 321 -15.70 4.05 4.07
C ARG A 321 -17.16 3.73 4.44
N HIS A 322 -17.35 2.59 5.11
CA HIS A 322 -18.68 2.13 5.49
C HIS A 322 -19.21 2.92 6.69
N ASN A 323 -20.38 3.51 6.54
CA ASN A 323 -21.11 4.12 7.64
C ASN A 323 -22.26 3.21 8.07
N PRO A 324 -22.18 2.55 9.23
CA PRO A 324 -23.23 1.64 9.69
C PRO A 324 -24.55 2.34 10.07
N HIS A 325 -24.56 3.66 10.15
CA HIS A 325 -25.76 4.47 10.40
C HIS A 325 -26.41 4.98 9.11
N ASP A 326 -25.80 4.76 7.96
CA ASP A 326 -26.36 5.09 6.64
C ASP A 326 -27.10 3.86 6.09
N LEU A 327 -28.42 3.88 6.20
CA LEU A 327 -29.29 2.76 5.80
C LEU A 327 -29.09 2.34 4.33
N PRO A 328 -28.97 3.21 3.33
CA PRO A 328 -28.57 2.86 1.98
C PRO A 328 -27.28 2.05 1.91
N GLN A 329 -26.22 2.45 2.62
CA GLN A 329 -24.96 1.71 2.64
C GLN A 329 -25.10 0.33 3.31
N VAL A 330 -25.85 0.24 4.39
CA VAL A 330 -26.15 -1.03 5.08
C VAL A 330 -26.87 -1.99 4.13
N ASN A 331 -27.85 -1.52 3.37
CA ASN A 331 -28.57 -2.32 2.40
C ASN A 331 -27.67 -2.83 1.27
N VAL A 332 -26.81 -1.95 0.73
CA VAL A 332 -25.85 -2.32 -0.30
C VAL A 332 -24.82 -3.32 0.24
N ALA A 333 -24.28 -3.11 1.43
CA ALA A 333 -23.36 -4.05 2.07
C ALA A 333 -24.00 -5.43 2.28
N THR A 334 -25.27 -5.46 2.69
CA THR A 334 -26.05 -6.69 2.85
C THR A 334 -26.27 -7.40 1.51
N LEU A 335 -26.61 -6.65 0.46
CA LEU A 335 -26.73 -7.17 -0.89
C LEU A 335 -25.43 -7.83 -1.37
N LEU A 336 -24.29 -7.14 -1.23
CA LEU A 336 -22.99 -7.67 -1.64
C LEU A 336 -22.65 -8.96 -0.88
N ARG A 337 -22.90 -9.02 0.42
CA ARG A 337 -22.68 -10.24 1.22
C ARG A 337 -23.61 -11.38 0.80
N THR A 338 -24.84 -11.08 0.44
CA THR A 338 -25.80 -12.09 -0.07
C THR A 338 -25.36 -12.64 -1.43
N LEU A 339 -24.86 -11.78 -2.31
CA LEU A 339 -24.47 -12.18 -3.68
C LEU A 339 -23.11 -12.90 -3.73
N PHE A 340 -22.14 -12.45 -2.94
CA PHE A 340 -20.74 -12.91 -3.06
C PHE A 340 -20.27 -13.74 -1.85
N GLY A 341 -21.08 -13.87 -0.81
CA GLY A 341 -20.82 -14.75 0.32
C GLY A 341 -19.44 -14.53 0.94
N GLU A 342 -18.67 -15.60 1.02
CA GLU A 342 -17.33 -15.62 1.60
C GLU A 342 -16.30 -14.70 0.89
N HIS A 343 -16.58 -14.29 -0.33
CA HIS A 343 -15.72 -13.35 -1.04
C HIS A 343 -15.80 -11.92 -0.52
N VAL A 344 -16.76 -11.57 0.35
CA VAL A 344 -16.83 -10.26 1.01
C VAL A 344 -16.24 -10.39 2.41
N CYS A 345 -15.23 -9.55 2.70
CA CYS A 345 -14.67 -9.47 4.05
C CYS A 345 -15.77 -9.20 5.09
N VAL A 346 -15.70 -9.91 6.20
CA VAL A 346 -16.66 -9.77 7.30
C VAL A 346 -16.54 -8.38 7.91
N THR A 347 -15.30 -7.91 8.08
CA THR A 347 -14.97 -6.65 8.74
C THR A 347 -14.83 -5.52 7.73
N PRO A 348 -15.72 -4.51 7.74
CA PRO A 348 -15.57 -3.35 6.88
C PRO A 348 -14.59 -2.33 7.49
N VAL A 349 -13.92 -1.56 6.66
CA VAL A 349 -13.22 -0.34 7.09
C VAL A 349 -14.25 0.78 7.22
N LEU A 350 -14.41 1.31 8.42
CA LEU A 350 -15.42 2.34 8.70
C LEU A 350 -14.98 3.71 8.16
N GLU A 351 -15.96 4.53 7.79
CA GLU A 351 -15.74 5.94 7.53
C GLU A 351 -15.44 6.66 8.84
N THR A 352 -14.29 7.36 8.90
CA THR A 352 -13.89 8.09 10.10
C THR A 352 -13.10 9.34 9.73
N THR A 353 -13.39 10.43 10.44
CA THR A 353 -12.61 11.67 10.33
C THR A 353 -11.16 11.49 10.77
N ALA A 354 -10.86 10.48 11.58
CA ALA A 354 -9.49 10.19 12.00
C ALA A 354 -8.60 9.79 10.80
N ILE A 355 -9.09 8.92 9.90
CA ILE A 355 -8.37 8.55 8.68
C ILE A 355 -8.20 9.76 7.76
N ALA A 356 -9.26 10.57 7.60
CA ALA A 356 -9.21 11.75 6.75
C ALA A 356 -8.18 12.78 7.27
N ASN A 357 -8.19 13.05 8.58
CA ASN A 357 -7.24 13.99 9.19
C ASN A 357 -5.80 13.47 9.15
N ALA A 358 -5.58 12.18 9.41
CA ALA A 358 -4.26 11.58 9.26
C ALA A 358 -3.74 11.69 7.82
N GLY A 359 -4.61 11.47 6.83
CA GLY A 359 -4.29 11.60 5.41
C GLY A 359 -3.89 13.02 5.00
N LEU A 360 -4.47 14.06 5.61
CA LEU A 360 -4.04 15.44 5.38
C LEU A 360 -2.58 15.69 5.82
N GLU A 361 -2.14 15.00 6.87
CA GLU A 361 -0.76 15.01 7.33
C GLU A 361 0.13 13.97 6.61
N LYS A 362 -0.38 13.31 5.56
CA LYS A 362 0.27 12.19 4.87
C LYS A 362 0.69 11.06 5.82
N LYS A 363 -0.11 10.79 6.85
CA LYS A 363 0.12 9.75 7.85
C LYS A 363 -0.97 8.68 7.80
N SER A 364 -0.62 7.46 8.14
CA SER A 364 -1.60 6.44 8.54
C SER A 364 -1.99 6.65 10.01
N LEU A 365 -3.04 5.98 10.47
CA LEU A 365 -3.43 6.01 11.90
C LEU A 365 -2.33 5.46 12.82
N TYR A 366 -1.48 4.57 12.34
CA TYR A 366 -0.39 3.96 13.11
C TYR A 366 0.74 4.93 13.44
N GLU A 367 0.86 6.01 12.67
CA GLU A 367 1.89 7.04 12.84
C GLU A 367 1.43 8.19 13.75
N ILE A 368 0.14 8.24 14.08
CA ILE A 368 -0.41 9.33 14.90
C ILE A 368 0.15 9.26 16.31
N GLU A 369 0.75 10.37 16.73
CA GLU A 369 1.28 10.52 18.08
C GLU A 369 0.15 10.69 19.10
N ARG A 370 0.41 10.21 20.31
CA ARG A 370 -0.56 10.38 21.41
C ARG A 370 -0.73 11.85 21.76
N GLY A 371 -1.97 12.30 21.77
CA GLY A 371 -2.33 13.68 22.14
C GLY A 371 -2.55 14.63 20.98
N THR A 372 -2.22 14.25 19.74
CA THR A 372 -2.51 15.05 18.54
C THR A 372 -3.97 14.91 18.07
N MET A 373 -4.63 13.84 18.48
CA MET A 373 -6.03 13.54 18.16
C MET A 373 -6.78 13.09 19.42
N ASN A 374 -8.12 13.26 19.45
CA ASN A 374 -8.94 12.73 20.52
C ASN A 374 -8.71 11.21 20.67
N ARG A 375 -8.38 10.79 21.90
CA ARG A 375 -7.94 9.42 22.21
C ARG A 375 -8.99 8.37 21.85
N ASP A 376 -10.26 8.64 22.14
CA ASP A 376 -11.33 7.68 21.90
C ASP A 376 -11.67 7.56 20.41
N THR A 377 -11.55 8.66 19.67
CA THR A 377 -11.72 8.69 18.22
C THR A 377 -10.61 7.91 17.53
N LEU A 378 -9.35 8.15 17.92
CA LEU A 378 -8.19 7.42 17.37
C LEU A 378 -8.29 5.93 17.68
N ARG A 379 -8.60 5.55 18.93
CA ARG A 379 -8.73 4.15 19.34
C ARG A 379 -9.79 3.43 18.52
N ARG A 380 -11.01 3.98 18.42
CA ARG A 380 -12.10 3.35 17.63
C ARG A 380 -11.73 3.20 16.16
N ALA A 381 -11.03 4.18 15.59
CA ALA A 381 -10.58 4.12 14.22
C ALA A 381 -9.49 3.04 14.03
N LEU A 382 -8.51 2.96 14.94
CA LEU A 382 -7.50 1.90 14.94
C LEU A 382 -8.12 0.52 15.12
N ASP A 383 -9.02 0.34 16.11
CA ASP A 383 -9.68 -0.95 16.36
C ASP A 383 -10.41 -1.45 15.10
N ALA A 384 -11.07 -0.57 14.35
CA ALA A 384 -11.77 -0.92 13.12
C ALA A 384 -10.81 -1.28 11.96
N VAL A 385 -9.73 -0.52 11.80
CA VAL A 385 -8.71 -0.78 10.78
C VAL A 385 -7.93 -2.05 11.10
N ASP A 386 -7.55 -2.23 12.37
CA ASP A 386 -6.86 -3.44 12.84
C ASP A 386 -7.69 -4.70 12.62
N ALA A 387 -8.99 -4.65 12.87
CA ALA A 387 -9.88 -5.78 12.66
C ALA A 387 -9.95 -6.19 11.17
N ALA A 388 -10.06 -5.21 10.26
CA ALA A 388 -10.05 -5.47 8.82
C ALA A 388 -8.69 -6.00 8.33
N ASN A 389 -7.59 -5.41 8.79
CA ASN A 389 -6.25 -5.85 8.45
C ASN A 389 -5.93 -7.24 9.02
N ALA A 390 -6.41 -7.54 10.24
CA ALA A 390 -6.25 -8.86 10.86
C ALA A 390 -6.99 -9.95 10.07
N GLU A 391 -8.17 -9.65 9.50
CA GLU A 391 -8.89 -10.56 8.62
C GLU A 391 -8.07 -10.88 7.36
N ILE A 392 -7.53 -9.86 6.68
CA ILE A 392 -6.68 -10.05 5.50
C ILE A 392 -5.41 -10.83 5.88
N PHE A 393 -4.78 -10.51 7.00
CA PHE A 393 -3.62 -11.25 7.49
C PHE A 393 -3.96 -12.71 7.83
N GLY A 394 -5.17 -12.96 8.33
CA GLY A 394 -5.71 -14.31 8.52
C GLY A 394 -5.74 -15.10 7.22
N LEU A 395 -6.20 -14.48 6.11
CA LEU A 395 -6.21 -15.10 4.79
C LEU A 395 -4.79 -15.38 4.26
N ILE A 396 -3.85 -14.46 4.48
CA ILE A 396 -2.43 -14.66 4.15
C ILE A 396 -1.87 -15.88 4.91
N LYS A 397 -2.16 -15.98 6.22
CA LYS A 397 -1.75 -17.15 7.01
C LYS A 397 -2.38 -18.45 6.51
N GLN A 398 -3.65 -18.42 6.10
CA GLN A 398 -4.32 -19.58 5.51
C GLN A 398 -3.67 -20.00 4.19
N ALA A 399 -3.24 -19.06 3.34
CA ALA A 399 -2.49 -19.34 2.13
C ALA A 399 -1.14 -20.04 2.43
N TRP A 400 -0.55 -19.79 3.60
CA TRP A 400 0.61 -20.52 4.13
C TRP A 400 0.24 -21.78 4.93
N GLY A 401 -1.01 -22.26 4.84
CA GLY A 401 -1.47 -23.47 5.54
C GLY A 401 -1.58 -23.33 7.05
N ARG A 402 -1.79 -22.10 7.57
CA ARG A 402 -1.89 -21.80 9.00
C ARG A 402 -3.28 -21.28 9.36
N SER A 403 -3.79 -21.66 10.52
CA SER A 403 -5.05 -21.15 11.10
C SER A 403 -4.81 -19.98 12.04
#